data_4ec3a669a5b90342a5da852c8eb682f1
#
_entry.id   4ec3a669a5b90342a5da852c8eb682f1
#
_cell.length_a   1.000
_cell.length_b   1.000
_cell.length_c   1.000
_cell.angle_alpha   90.00
_cell.angle_beta   90.00
_cell.angle_gamma   90.00
#
_symmetry.space_group_name_H-M   'P 1'
#
loop_
_entity.id
_entity.type
_entity.pdbx_description
1 polymer ?
#
loop_
_entity_poly.entity_id
_entity_poly.type
_entity_poly.pdbx_seq_one_letter_code
_entity_poly.pdbx_strand_id
1 'polypeptide(L)'
;RRLVKRGFKYLFLSIMAIVIVFLVSNCRTISYGIRQGVGQVKVLTNAESITKFLNDYNYPDSLKAKIRLIQEIKQFTVDSLGLAPSGSYKKMYDQKGEPLIWMMLASKPYELKPYEWKFPIVGTFTYKGHFKKEIAIKELQKLKEDGYDVRLGKVAAWSTLGYLNDPILSEMLNRDVGQLSALIIHELTHGTLYIKNNVAFNENLADFVGDYGAI
;
A
#
# COMPACT_ATOMS: atom_id res chain seq x y z
N ARG A 1 -5.35 51.06 15.82
CA ARG A 1 -5.99 50.25 14.77
C ARG A 1 -5.12 50.04 13.51
N ARG A 2 -4.44 51.08 12.96
CA ARG A 2 -3.57 50.94 11.74
C ARG A 2 -2.31 50.12 12.01
N LEU A 3 -1.67 50.23 13.17
CA LEU A 3 -0.47 49.47 13.55
C LEU A 3 -0.79 47.97 13.70
N VAL A 4 -1.92 47.59 14.31
CA VAL A 4 -2.38 46.24 14.48
C VAL A 4 -2.67 45.56 13.09
N LYS A 5 -3.31 46.33 12.18
CA LYS A 5 -3.56 45.84 10.80
C LYS A 5 -2.25 45.60 10.02
N ARG A 6 -1.24 46.47 10.20
CA ARG A 6 0.09 46.28 9.59
C ARG A 6 0.80 45.06 10.17
N GLY A 7 0.80 44.89 11.50
CA GLY A 7 1.37 43.71 12.16
C GLY A 7 0.75 42.39 11.66
N PHE A 8 -0.60 42.34 11.54
CA PHE A 8 -1.30 41.20 11.03
C PHE A 8 -0.95 40.88 9.56
N LYS A 9 -0.80 41.93 8.72
CA LYS A 9 -0.39 41.74 7.32
C LYS A 9 1.04 41.17 7.21
N TYR A 10 2.00 41.65 8.00
CA TYR A 10 3.36 41.11 7.98
C TYR A 10 3.43 39.68 8.51
N LEU A 11 2.68 39.36 9.56
CA LEU A 11 2.56 37.99 10.07
C LEU A 11 1.99 37.05 9.02
N PHE A 12 0.91 37.44 8.33
CA PHE A 12 0.32 36.67 7.25
C PHE A 12 1.31 36.44 6.10
N LEU A 13 2.02 37.49 5.66
CA LEU A 13 3.02 37.39 4.60
C LEU A 13 4.19 36.47 5.00
N SER A 14 4.64 36.55 6.26
CA SER A 14 5.70 35.67 6.78
C SER A 14 5.26 34.19 6.79
N ILE A 15 4.05 33.92 7.27
CA ILE A 15 3.49 32.57 7.25
C ILE A 15 3.38 32.05 5.81
N MET A 16 2.88 32.89 4.89
CA MET A 16 2.76 32.52 3.47
C MET A 16 4.14 32.24 2.85
N ALA A 17 5.15 33.04 3.15
CA ALA A 17 6.51 32.82 2.69
C ALA A 17 7.09 31.50 3.22
N ILE A 18 6.89 31.20 4.51
CA ILE A 18 7.32 29.92 5.12
C ILE A 18 6.62 28.74 4.44
N VAL A 19 5.31 28.83 4.20
CA VAL A 19 4.54 27.78 3.49
C VAL A 19 5.06 27.59 2.07
N ILE A 20 5.34 28.65 1.33
CA ILE A 20 5.89 28.56 -0.02
C ILE A 20 7.26 27.88 -0.01
N VAL A 21 8.16 28.30 0.88
CA VAL A 21 9.49 27.68 1.03
C VAL A 21 9.35 26.20 1.37
N PHE A 22 8.45 25.83 2.29
CA PHE A 22 8.18 24.46 2.65
C PHE A 22 7.67 23.64 1.44
N LEU A 23 6.70 24.16 0.69
CA LEU A 23 6.14 23.50 -0.49
C LEU A 23 7.20 23.30 -1.57
N VAL A 24 8.02 24.31 -1.86
CA VAL A 24 9.09 24.22 -2.86
C VAL A 24 10.16 23.22 -2.42
N SER A 25 10.60 23.28 -1.15
CA SER A 25 11.62 22.37 -0.62
C SER A 25 11.17 20.92 -0.57
N ASN A 26 9.86 20.67 -0.41
CA ASN A 26 9.27 19.32 -0.33
C ASN A 26 8.48 18.90 -1.59
N CYS A 27 8.63 19.63 -2.68
CA CYS A 27 7.83 19.42 -3.91
C CYS A 27 7.83 17.95 -4.40
N ARG A 28 8.98 17.26 -4.33
CA ARG A 28 9.09 15.84 -4.73
C ARG A 28 8.26 14.93 -3.83
N THR A 29 8.32 15.13 -2.52
CA THR A 29 7.58 14.33 -1.52
C THR A 29 6.08 14.60 -1.63
N ILE A 30 5.69 15.86 -1.76
CA ILE A 30 4.28 16.26 -1.95
C ILE A 30 3.73 15.67 -3.25
N SER A 31 4.45 15.81 -4.35
CA SER A 31 4.07 15.22 -5.64
C SER A 31 3.96 13.70 -5.59
N TYR A 32 4.84 13.04 -4.84
CA TYR A 32 4.75 11.61 -4.58
C TYR A 32 3.46 11.28 -3.81
N GLY A 33 3.19 11.95 -2.69
CA GLY A 33 2.00 11.75 -1.87
C GLY A 33 0.70 11.95 -2.67
N ILE A 34 0.62 13.01 -3.48
CA ILE A 34 -0.55 13.26 -4.35
C ILE A 34 -0.72 12.10 -5.34
N ARG A 35 0.34 11.62 -5.98
CA ARG A 35 0.26 10.48 -6.91
C ARG A 35 -0.18 9.19 -6.22
N GLN A 36 0.29 8.94 -4.99
CA GLN A 36 -0.16 7.80 -4.20
C GLN A 36 -1.65 7.93 -3.85
N GLY A 37 -2.10 9.10 -3.38
CA GLY A 37 -3.50 9.37 -3.09
C GLY A 37 -4.41 9.19 -4.30
N VAL A 38 -4.03 9.76 -5.46
CA VAL A 38 -4.78 9.60 -6.72
C VAL A 38 -4.83 8.13 -7.15
N GLY A 39 -3.71 7.39 -7.04
CA GLY A 39 -3.68 5.96 -7.34
C GLY A 39 -4.61 5.17 -6.45
N GLN A 40 -4.58 5.43 -5.14
CA GLN A 40 -5.46 4.78 -4.16
C GLN A 40 -6.94 5.06 -4.43
N VAL A 41 -7.30 6.33 -4.65
CA VAL A 41 -8.67 6.71 -4.99
C VAL A 41 -9.14 5.98 -6.25
N LYS A 42 -8.29 5.90 -7.29
CA LYS A 42 -8.61 5.16 -8.52
C LYS A 42 -8.89 3.68 -8.26
N VAL A 43 -8.12 3.02 -7.40
CA VAL A 43 -8.35 1.61 -7.02
C VAL A 43 -9.71 1.47 -6.33
N LEU A 44 -9.99 2.29 -5.32
CA LEU A 44 -11.22 2.22 -4.54
C LEU A 44 -12.48 2.55 -5.36
N THR A 45 -12.40 3.53 -6.25
CA THR A 45 -13.55 3.95 -7.09
C THR A 45 -13.84 2.99 -8.23
N ASN A 46 -12.81 2.31 -8.77
CA ASN A 46 -12.97 1.35 -9.84
C ASN A 46 -13.14 -0.09 -9.34
N ALA A 47 -13.06 -0.32 -8.02
CA ALA A 47 -13.36 -1.63 -7.45
C ALA A 47 -14.88 -1.86 -7.44
N GLU A 48 -15.29 -2.99 -8.01
CA GLU A 48 -16.68 -3.40 -8.14
C GLU A 48 -17.05 -4.43 -7.06
N SER A 49 -18.34 -4.56 -6.73
CA SER A 49 -18.80 -5.57 -5.78
C SER A 49 -18.41 -6.97 -6.24
N ILE A 50 -17.92 -7.83 -5.31
CA ILE A 50 -17.63 -9.24 -5.62
C ILE A 50 -18.87 -9.97 -6.14
N THR A 51 -20.08 -9.55 -5.75
CA THR A 51 -21.35 -10.12 -6.24
C THR A 51 -21.48 -10.01 -7.76
N LYS A 52 -20.94 -8.93 -8.37
CA LYS A 52 -20.92 -8.79 -9.83
C LYS A 52 -20.15 -9.94 -10.49
N PHE A 53 -18.95 -10.23 -10.00
CA PHE A 53 -18.09 -11.28 -10.54
C PHE A 53 -18.65 -12.69 -10.25
N LEU A 54 -19.23 -12.89 -9.08
CA LEU A 54 -19.83 -14.19 -8.71
C LEU A 54 -21.06 -14.53 -9.57
N ASN A 55 -21.81 -13.52 -10.00
CA ASN A 55 -23.01 -13.69 -10.85
C ASN A 55 -22.72 -13.61 -12.35
N ASP A 56 -21.53 -13.21 -12.76
CA ASP A 56 -21.16 -13.15 -14.17
C ASP A 56 -20.93 -14.58 -14.70
N TYR A 57 -21.74 -14.99 -15.68
CA TYR A 57 -21.65 -16.30 -16.31
C TYR A 57 -20.31 -16.54 -17.01
N ASN A 58 -19.70 -15.47 -17.55
CA ASN A 58 -18.43 -15.58 -18.29
C ASN A 58 -17.20 -15.52 -17.38
N TYR A 59 -17.35 -15.22 -16.07
CA TYR A 59 -16.22 -15.19 -15.15
C TYR A 59 -15.83 -16.61 -14.72
N PRO A 60 -14.55 -17.00 -14.77
CA PRO A 60 -14.11 -18.39 -14.53
C PRO A 60 -14.54 -18.91 -13.15
N ASP A 61 -15.12 -20.12 -13.11
CA ASP A 61 -15.59 -20.73 -11.86
C ASP A 61 -14.46 -20.98 -10.85
N SER A 62 -13.25 -21.26 -11.32
CA SER A 62 -12.06 -21.39 -10.47
C SER A 62 -11.73 -20.09 -9.72
N LEU A 63 -11.91 -18.94 -10.36
CA LEU A 63 -11.70 -17.62 -9.74
C LEU A 63 -12.87 -17.26 -8.82
N LYS A 64 -14.12 -17.61 -9.19
CA LYS A 64 -15.28 -17.47 -8.28
C LYS A 64 -15.09 -18.28 -6.99
N ALA A 65 -14.56 -19.50 -7.10
CA ALA A 65 -14.25 -20.31 -5.91
C ALA A 65 -13.25 -19.61 -4.99
N LYS A 66 -12.21 -18.99 -5.54
CA LYS A 66 -11.24 -18.23 -4.74
C LYS A 66 -11.83 -16.96 -4.11
N ILE A 67 -12.75 -16.27 -4.79
CA ILE A 67 -13.47 -15.14 -4.19
C ILE A 67 -14.32 -15.62 -3.00
N ARG A 68 -15.00 -16.75 -3.10
CA ARG A 68 -15.77 -17.34 -1.98
C ARG A 68 -14.83 -17.74 -0.84
N LEU A 69 -13.72 -18.42 -1.16
CA LEU A 69 -12.70 -18.80 -0.19
C LEU A 69 -12.19 -17.59 0.61
N ILE A 70 -11.94 -16.46 -0.02
CA ILE A 70 -11.55 -15.22 0.70
C ILE A 70 -12.61 -14.82 1.73
N GLN A 71 -13.91 -14.97 1.44
CA GLN A 71 -14.94 -14.65 2.41
C GLN A 71 -14.98 -15.67 3.57
N GLU A 72 -14.76 -16.95 3.29
CA GLU A 72 -14.63 -18.01 4.30
C GLU A 72 -13.42 -17.78 5.20
N ILE A 73 -12.25 -17.43 4.63
CA ILE A 73 -11.05 -17.06 5.39
C ILE A 73 -11.33 -15.87 6.30
N LYS A 74 -11.99 -14.83 5.82
CA LYS A 74 -12.36 -13.67 6.65
C LYS A 74 -13.22 -14.06 7.86
N GLN A 75 -14.18 -14.94 7.66
CA GLN A 75 -15.00 -15.43 8.77
C GLN A 75 -14.16 -16.25 9.74
N PHE A 76 -13.34 -17.16 9.22
CA PHE A 76 -12.41 -17.98 10.02
C PHE A 76 -11.45 -17.13 10.86
N THR A 77 -10.91 -16.03 10.30
CA THR A 77 -10.01 -15.16 11.07
C THR A 77 -10.67 -14.54 12.30
N VAL A 78 -11.95 -14.22 12.21
CA VAL A 78 -12.71 -13.66 13.33
C VAL A 78 -13.06 -14.77 14.34
N ASP A 79 -13.62 -15.88 13.85
CA ASP A 79 -14.22 -16.92 14.70
C ASP A 79 -13.16 -17.79 15.39
N SER A 80 -12.04 -18.05 14.71
CA SER A 80 -11.03 -19.01 15.18
C SER A 80 -9.69 -18.36 15.56
N LEU A 81 -9.27 -17.31 14.87
CA LEU A 81 -8.00 -16.63 15.16
C LEU A 81 -8.16 -15.39 16.04
N GLY A 82 -9.39 -14.94 16.31
CA GLY A 82 -9.68 -13.77 17.16
C GLY A 82 -9.23 -12.44 16.52
N LEU A 83 -9.07 -12.38 15.19
CA LEU A 83 -8.75 -11.14 14.51
C LEU A 83 -9.96 -10.20 14.47
N ALA A 84 -9.71 -8.90 14.38
CA ALA A 84 -10.77 -7.90 14.30
C ALA A 84 -11.60 -8.05 13.01
N PRO A 85 -12.93 -7.90 13.05
CA PRO A 85 -13.76 -7.88 11.86
C PRO A 85 -13.33 -6.78 10.89
N SER A 86 -13.20 -7.12 9.59
CA SER A 86 -12.77 -6.19 8.55
C SER A 86 -13.82 -5.97 7.47
N GLY A 87 -13.98 -4.71 7.05
CA GLY A 87 -14.77 -4.33 5.88
C GLY A 87 -14.09 -4.60 4.53
N SER A 88 -12.80 -4.97 4.52
CA SER A 88 -12.02 -5.26 3.31
C SER A 88 -12.54 -6.48 2.54
N TYR A 89 -12.16 -6.59 1.27
CA TYR A 89 -12.44 -7.73 0.38
C TYR A 89 -13.93 -7.96 0.03
N LYS A 90 -14.78 -6.93 0.20
CA LYS A 90 -16.18 -6.93 -0.29
C LYS A 90 -16.29 -6.46 -1.75
N LYS A 91 -15.21 -5.90 -2.28
CA LYS A 91 -15.07 -5.45 -3.66
C LYS A 91 -13.84 -6.08 -4.28
N MET A 92 -13.78 -6.09 -5.60
CA MET A 92 -12.61 -6.51 -6.36
C MET A 92 -12.21 -5.45 -7.37
N TYR A 93 -10.92 -5.17 -7.46
CA TYR A 93 -10.30 -4.35 -8.49
C TYR A 93 -9.66 -5.25 -9.53
N ASP A 94 -10.21 -5.26 -10.75
CA ASP A 94 -9.64 -6.00 -11.87
C ASP A 94 -8.42 -5.24 -12.42
N GLN A 95 -7.24 -5.81 -12.24
CA GLN A 95 -5.95 -5.28 -12.69
C GLN A 95 -5.67 -5.56 -14.16
N LYS A 96 -6.48 -6.38 -14.83
CA LYS A 96 -6.31 -6.79 -16.23
C LYS A 96 -4.92 -7.34 -16.56
N GLY A 97 -4.33 -8.09 -15.60
CA GLY A 97 -2.99 -8.67 -15.72
C GLY A 97 -1.83 -7.70 -15.47
N GLU A 98 -2.10 -6.43 -15.17
CA GLU A 98 -1.05 -5.44 -14.92
C GLU A 98 -0.78 -5.26 -13.42
N PRO A 99 0.47 -5.08 -13.01
CA PRO A 99 0.82 -4.80 -11.62
C PRO A 99 0.22 -3.50 -11.16
N LEU A 100 -0.38 -3.50 -9.97
CA LEU A 100 -0.91 -2.28 -9.37
C LEU A 100 0.20 -1.31 -8.98
N ILE A 101 1.26 -1.83 -8.39
CA ILE A 101 2.38 -1.05 -7.87
C ILE A 101 3.71 -1.66 -8.30
N TRP A 102 4.59 -0.79 -8.71
CA TRP A 102 5.99 -1.07 -9.00
C TRP A 102 6.82 -0.71 -7.78
N MET A 103 7.34 -1.72 -7.08
CA MET A 103 8.12 -1.57 -5.88
C MET A 103 9.61 -1.45 -6.23
N MET A 104 10.23 -0.42 -5.70
CA MET A 104 11.65 -0.18 -5.82
C MET A 104 12.37 -0.61 -4.55
N LEU A 105 13.47 -1.32 -4.73
CA LEU A 105 14.43 -1.68 -3.70
C LEU A 105 15.80 -1.20 -4.15
N ALA A 106 16.61 -0.75 -3.21
CA ALA A 106 18.00 -0.41 -3.47
C ALA A 106 18.85 -0.74 -2.24
N SER A 107 20.12 -1.07 -2.45
CA SER A 107 21.09 -1.32 -1.39
C SER A 107 22.45 -0.81 -1.80
N LYS A 108 23.34 -0.60 -0.85
CA LYS A 108 24.74 -0.37 -1.16
C LYS A 108 25.37 -1.64 -1.74
N PRO A 109 26.26 -1.51 -2.74
CA PRO A 109 27.03 -2.66 -3.24
C PRO A 109 27.85 -3.29 -2.09
N TYR A 110 27.89 -4.63 -2.07
CA TYR A 110 28.66 -5.42 -1.11
C TYR A 110 28.28 -5.24 0.38
N GLU A 111 27.17 -4.54 0.66
CA GLU A 111 26.61 -4.39 2.02
C GLU A 111 25.13 -4.81 2.02
N LEU A 112 24.70 -5.58 3.03
CA LEU A 112 23.29 -5.85 3.28
C LEU A 112 22.62 -4.66 3.99
N LYS A 113 22.85 -3.46 3.44
CA LYS A 113 22.31 -2.21 3.98
C LYS A 113 21.34 -1.59 2.98
N PRO A 114 20.04 -1.69 3.23
CA PRO A 114 19.03 -1.15 2.34
C PRO A 114 19.10 0.38 2.28
N TYR A 115 18.75 0.93 1.12
CA TYR A 115 18.49 2.35 0.96
C TYR A 115 17.21 2.73 1.70
N GLU A 116 17.24 3.85 2.41
CA GLU A 116 16.13 4.34 3.19
C GLU A 116 15.46 5.55 2.52
N TRP A 117 14.19 5.41 2.18
CA TRP A 117 13.35 6.54 1.78
C TRP A 117 12.70 7.16 3.01
N LYS A 118 12.97 8.45 3.25
CA LYS A 118 12.44 9.19 4.39
C LYS A 118 11.25 10.03 3.96
N PHE A 119 10.14 9.86 4.66
CA PHE A 119 8.91 10.62 4.45
C PHE A 119 8.53 11.39 5.72
N PRO A 120 8.21 12.70 5.63
CA PRO A 120 8.02 13.55 6.81
C PRO A 120 6.94 13.09 7.80
N ILE A 121 5.89 12.40 7.31
CA ILE A 121 4.73 12.01 8.13
C ILE A 121 4.74 10.52 8.46
N VAL A 122 5.06 9.67 7.49
CA VAL A 122 4.94 8.21 7.61
C VAL A 122 6.23 7.51 8.02
N GLY A 123 7.34 8.25 8.12
CA GLY A 123 8.61 7.71 8.60
C GLY A 123 9.54 7.22 7.51
N THR A 124 10.36 6.22 7.83
CA THR A 124 11.41 5.68 6.97
C THR A 124 11.04 4.29 6.51
N PHE A 125 11.22 4.03 5.20
CA PHE A 125 10.97 2.73 4.58
C PHE A 125 12.16 2.29 3.76
N THR A 126 12.39 0.99 3.70
CA THR A 126 13.44 0.36 2.89
C THR A 126 12.98 0.01 1.47
N TYR A 127 11.76 0.36 1.12
CA TYR A 127 11.17 0.22 -0.20
C TYR A 127 10.32 1.43 -0.56
N LYS A 128 10.06 1.63 -1.85
CA LYS A 128 9.18 2.69 -2.35
C LYS A 128 8.35 2.21 -3.53
N GLY A 129 7.04 2.42 -3.47
CA GLY A 129 6.11 2.01 -4.50
C GLY A 129 5.67 3.15 -5.43
N HIS A 130 5.40 2.83 -6.69
CA HIS A 130 4.81 3.75 -7.67
C HIS A 130 3.72 3.05 -8.47
N PHE A 131 2.59 3.70 -8.69
CA PHE A 131 1.54 3.24 -9.60
C PHE A 131 1.95 3.30 -11.09
N LYS A 132 2.97 4.07 -11.44
CA LYS A 132 3.49 4.20 -12.81
C LYS A 132 4.90 3.65 -12.92
N LYS A 133 5.10 2.68 -13.80
CA LYS A 133 6.37 1.99 -14.04
C LYS A 133 7.49 2.96 -14.47
N GLU A 134 7.16 3.90 -15.34
CA GLU A 134 8.10 4.84 -15.92
C GLU A 134 8.71 5.75 -14.84
N ILE A 135 7.91 6.11 -13.82
CA ILE A 135 8.39 6.93 -12.70
C ILE A 135 9.34 6.11 -11.83
N ALA A 136 8.99 4.84 -11.54
CA ALA A 136 9.85 3.93 -10.78
C ALA A 136 11.19 3.72 -11.52
N ILE A 137 11.16 3.42 -12.81
CA ILE A 137 12.39 3.22 -13.62
C ILE A 137 13.26 4.47 -13.58
N LYS A 138 12.69 5.67 -13.79
CA LYS A 138 13.45 6.92 -13.77
C LYS A 138 14.11 7.18 -12.42
N GLU A 139 13.46 6.85 -11.33
CA GLU A 139 14.02 7.01 -9.98
C GLU A 139 15.10 5.96 -9.70
N LEU A 140 14.88 4.70 -10.09
CA LEU A 140 15.87 3.63 -9.97
C LEU A 140 17.14 3.92 -10.78
N GLN A 141 16.99 4.48 -11.97
CA GLN A 141 18.15 4.83 -12.81
C GLN A 141 19.06 5.81 -12.09
N LYS A 142 18.50 6.81 -11.39
CA LYS A 142 19.29 7.76 -10.60
C LYS A 142 20.03 7.08 -9.45
N LEU A 143 19.35 6.17 -8.72
CA LEU A 143 20.00 5.42 -7.64
C LEU A 143 21.15 4.55 -8.18
N LYS A 144 20.96 3.98 -9.37
CA LYS A 144 22.02 3.20 -10.04
C LYS A 144 23.23 4.09 -10.43
N GLU A 145 22.96 5.30 -10.94
CA GLU A 145 24.00 6.29 -11.22
C GLU A 145 24.72 6.77 -9.97
N ASP A 146 24.01 6.82 -8.82
CA ASP A 146 24.56 7.10 -7.48
C ASP A 146 25.32 5.89 -6.87
N GLY A 147 25.45 4.78 -7.61
CA GLY A 147 26.24 3.61 -7.21
C GLY A 147 25.52 2.60 -6.34
N TYR A 148 24.18 2.61 -6.30
CA TYR A 148 23.39 1.60 -5.59
C TYR A 148 23.05 0.41 -6.50
N ASP A 149 23.02 -0.80 -5.91
CA ASP A 149 22.34 -1.94 -6.51
C ASP A 149 20.83 -1.73 -6.40
N VAL A 150 20.11 -1.92 -7.52
CA VAL A 150 18.69 -1.59 -7.61
C VAL A 150 17.86 -2.75 -8.13
N ARG A 151 16.64 -2.90 -7.62
CA ARG A 151 15.66 -3.91 -8.06
C ARG A 151 14.29 -3.27 -8.24
N LEU A 152 13.63 -3.59 -9.35
CA LEU A 152 12.21 -3.30 -9.57
C LEU A 152 11.41 -4.59 -9.39
N GLY A 153 10.50 -4.58 -8.43
CA GLY A 153 9.57 -5.67 -8.15
C GLY A 153 8.13 -5.28 -8.45
N LYS A 154 7.25 -6.27 -8.40
CA LYS A 154 5.80 -6.10 -8.46
C LYS A 154 5.25 -6.36 -7.06
N VAL A 155 4.27 -5.56 -6.62
CA VAL A 155 3.58 -5.80 -5.36
C VAL A 155 2.39 -6.73 -5.63
N ALA A 156 2.34 -7.82 -4.90
CA ALA A 156 1.31 -8.85 -5.08
C ALA A 156 0.03 -8.57 -4.28
N ALA A 157 0.14 -7.77 -3.24
CA ALA A 157 -0.97 -7.30 -2.41
C ALA A 157 -0.78 -5.84 -2.07
N TRP A 158 -1.85 -5.19 -1.68
CA TRP A 158 -1.86 -3.81 -1.21
C TRP A 158 -2.82 -3.70 -0.04
N SER A 159 -2.35 -3.23 1.08
CA SER A 159 -3.16 -2.99 2.26
C SER A 159 -3.02 -1.56 2.73
N THR A 160 -4.13 -1.00 3.19
CA THR A 160 -4.15 0.30 3.88
C THR A 160 -4.10 0.13 5.40
N LEU A 161 -3.63 -1.02 5.89
CA LEU A 161 -3.51 -1.35 7.32
C LEU A 161 -4.84 -1.19 8.08
N GLY A 162 -5.97 -1.48 7.43
CA GLY A 162 -7.30 -1.34 8.00
C GLY A 162 -7.87 0.08 8.03
N TYR A 163 -7.13 1.11 7.58
CA TYR A 163 -7.65 2.48 7.49
C TYR A 163 -8.76 2.63 6.45
N LEU A 164 -8.73 1.83 5.39
CA LEU A 164 -9.75 1.79 4.35
C LEU A 164 -10.19 0.35 4.13
N ASN A 165 -11.33 0.17 3.45
CA ASN A 165 -11.79 -1.14 3.04
C ASN A 165 -11.09 -1.53 1.73
N ASP A 166 -10.02 -2.30 1.83
CA ASP A 166 -9.22 -2.72 0.69
C ASP A 166 -9.97 -3.73 -0.18
N PRO A 167 -9.94 -3.57 -1.53
CA PRO A 167 -10.53 -4.54 -2.43
C PRO A 167 -9.64 -5.77 -2.60
N ILE A 168 -10.21 -6.88 -3.05
CA ILE A 168 -9.46 -7.97 -3.66
C ILE A 168 -8.78 -7.41 -4.91
N LEU A 169 -7.49 -7.63 -5.06
CA LEU A 169 -6.79 -7.40 -6.33
C LEU A 169 -6.88 -8.67 -7.17
N SER A 170 -7.26 -8.58 -8.45
CA SER A 170 -7.45 -9.77 -9.28
C SER A 170 -6.21 -10.67 -9.37
N GLU A 171 -5.00 -10.09 -9.30
CA GLU A 171 -3.74 -10.84 -9.27
C GLU A 171 -3.57 -11.72 -8.01
N MET A 172 -4.25 -11.40 -6.91
CA MET A 172 -4.24 -12.27 -5.72
C MET A 172 -4.85 -13.64 -6.02
N LEU A 173 -5.84 -13.68 -6.91
CA LEU A 173 -6.52 -14.92 -7.29
C LEU A 173 -5.67 -15.88 -8.14
N ASN A 174 -4.50 -15.46 -8.61
CA ASN A 174 -3.55 -16.33 -9.33
C ASN A 174 -2.74 -17.25 -8.40
N ARG A 175 -2.79 -17.01 -7.08
CA ARG A 175 -2.11 -17.83 -6.07
C ARG A 175 -2.80 -19.19 -5.88
N ASP A 176 -2.08 -20.19 -5.42
CA ASP A 176 -2.71 -21.39 -4.88
C ASP A 176 -3.52 -21.10 -3.61
N VAL A 177 -4.28 -22.08 -3.14
CA VAL A 177 -5.19 -21.92 -2.00
C VAL A 177 -4.43 -21.58 -0.71
N GLY A 178 -3.32 -22.27 -0.43
CA GLY A 178 -2.51 -22.01 0.78
C GLY A 178 -1.89 -20.62 0.77
N GLN A 179 -1.25 -20.25 -0.34
CA GLN A 179 -0.66 -18.91 -0.50
C GLN A 179 -1.70 -17.79 -0.44
N LEU A 180 -2.90 -18.02 -0.99
CA LEU A 180 -3.99 -17.04 -0.92
C LEU A 180 -4.50 -16.90 0.52
N SER A 181 -4.68 -18.02 1.24
CA SER A 181 -5.11 -18.03 2.64
C SER A 181 -4.11 -17.29 3.52
N ALA A 182 -2.83 -17.66 3.43
CA ALA A 182 -1.75 -17.00 4.17
C ALA A 182 -1.74 -15.49 3.92
N LEU A 183 -1.83 -15.07 2.66
CA LEU A 183 -1.85 -13.65 2.27
C LEU A 183 -3.03 -12.90 2.91
N ILE A 184 -4.26 -13.45 2.81
CA ILE A 184 -5.45 -12.77 3.33
C ILE A 184 -5.39 -12.67 4.87
N ILE A 185 -4.94 -13.73 5.55
CA ILE A 185 -4.77 -13.73 7.01
C ILE A 185 -3.69 -12.72 7.42
N HIS A 186 -2.55 -12.67 6.72
CA HIS A 186 -1.48 -11.70 6.92
C HIS A 186 -2.01 -10.26 6.87
N GLU A 187 -2.71 -9.89 5.82
CA GLU A 187 -3.25 -8.53 5.64
C GLU A 187 -4.31 -8.19 6.71
N LEU A 188 -5.16 -9.15 7.10
CA LEU A 188 -6.15 -8.94 8.16
C LEU A 188 -5.49 -8.81 9.55
N THR A 189 -4.33 -9.43 9.76
CA THR A 189 -3.55 -9.29 10.99
C THR A 189 -3.07 -7.85 11.18
N HIS A 190 -2.61 -7.18 10.13
CA HIS A 190 -2.26 -5.76 10.18
C HIS A 190 -3.42 -4.85 10.57
N GLY A 191 -4.65 -5.20 10.18
CA GLY A 191 -5.86 -4.48 10.59
C GLY A 191 -6.25 -4.69 12.05
N THR A 192 -5.72 -5.75 12.68
CA THR A 192 -5.99 -6.09 14.08
C THR A 192 -4.96 -5.51 15.03
N LEU A 193 -3.67 -5.68 14.70
CA LEU A 193 -2.55 -5.20 15.50
C LEU A 193 -1.47 -4.60 14.60
N TYR A 194 -1.18 -3.32 14.82
CA TYR A 194 -0.09 -2.63 14.14
C TYR A 194 0.66 -1.71 15.11
N ILE A 195 1.94 -1.97 15.32
CA ILE A 195 2.80 -1.17 16.19
C ILE A 195 3.53 -0.13 15.33
N LYS A 196 3.24 1.16 15.59
CA LYS A 196 3.85 2.27 14.88
C LYS A 196 5.39 2.22 14.99
N ASN A 197 6.07 2.48 13.88
CA ASN A 197 7.53 2.49 13.76
C ASN A 197 8.24 1.16 14.04
N ASN A 198 7.54 0.05 14.01
CA ASN A 198 8.12 -1.28 14.18
C ASN A 198 7.69 -2.22 13.04
N VAL A 199 8.10 -1.89 11.82
CA VAL A 199 7.74 -2.64 10.61
C VAL A 199 8.16 -4.10 10.73
N ALA A 200 9.38 -4.38 11.20
CA ALA A 200 9.87 -5.74 11.32
C ALA A 200 8.98 -6.62 12.23
N PHE A 201 8.54 -6.08 13.37
CA PHE A 201 7.61 -6.79 14.24
C PHE A 201 6.27 -7.04 13.56
N ASN A 202 5.70 -6.02 12.90
CA ASN A 202 4.40 -6.12 12.27
C ASN A 202 4.39 -7.17 11.15
N GLU A 203 5.42 -7.16 10.28
CA GLU A 203 5.55 -8.15 9.21
C GLU A 203 5.77 -9.56 9.76
N ASN A 204 6.69 -9.73 10.73
CA ASN A 204 6.94 -11.05 11.34
C ASN A 204 5.68 -11.61 12.03
N LEU A 205 4.91 -10.76 12.70
CA LEU A 205 3.65 -11.19 13.32
C LEU A 205 2.63 -11.59 12.26
N ALA A 206 2.46 -10.77 11.22
CA ALA A 206 1.50 -11.04 10.15
C ALA A 206 1.89 -12.29 9.35
N ASP A 207 3.18 -12.48 9.05
CA ASP A 207 3.70 -13.70 8.42
C ASP A 207 3.43 -14.94 9.30
N PHE A 208 3.74 -14.86 10.61
CA PHE A 208 3.49 -15.97 11.53
C PHE A 208 2.00 -16.34 11.58
N VAL A 209 1.11 -15.36 11.78
CA VAL A 209 -0.34 -15.62 11.85
C VAL A 209 -0.87 -16.09 10.49
N GLY A 210 -0.36 -15.54 9.39
CA GLY A 210 -0.72 -15.92 8.02
C GLY A 210 -0.34 -17.36 7.69
N ASP A 211 0.91 -17.72 7.93
CA ASP A 211 1.44 -19.05 7.60
C ASP A 211 0.80 -20.15 8.47
N TYR A 212 0.70 -19.96 9.77
CA TYR A 212 0.10 -20.96 10.67
C TYR A 212 -1.44 -20.98 10.61
N GLY A 213 -2.07 -19.85 10.30
CA GLY A 213 -3.52 -19.80 10.14
C GLY A 213 -4.02 -20.38 8.82
N ALA A 214 -3.13 -20.60 7.84
CA ALA A 214 -3.45 -21.16 6.53
C ALA A 214 -3.31 -22.69 6.45
N ILE A 215 -2.81 -23.34 7.51
CA ILE A 215 -2.69 -24.81 7.62
C ILE A 215 -4.02 -25.41 8.04
#